data_6f9becc29a6bda5d16d8ca9c3265a090
#
_entry.id   6f9becc29a6bda5d16d8ca9c3265a090
#
_cell.length_a   1.000
_cell.length_b   1.000
_cell.length_c   1.000
_cell.angle_alpha   90.00
_cell.angle_beta   90.00
_cell.angle_gamma   90.00
#
_symmetry.space_group_name_H-M   'P 1'
#
loop_
_entity.id
_entity.type
_entity.pdbx_description
1 polymer ?
#
loop_
_entity_poly.entity_id
_entity_poly.type
_entity_poly.pdbx_seq_one_letter_code
_entity_poly.pdbx_strand_id
1 'polypeptide(L)'
;ALVVNTGNANAGTGDAGLAAANATCNALAEYLGCEPSQILPFSTGVILEQLPVDRLIAGMPAAIASLSEDNWFAAAEAIMTTDTQPKAASSTVVINGIPVTMTGISKGAGMIKPNMATMLGYLALDAKVSQAVLDHLVKRAADHSFNCITIDGDTSTNDSFMLIATGTSALEINELDTPEYNALADAVIALSQKMAHMIIRDGEGATKFISIVV
;
A
#
# COMPACT_ATOMS: atom_id res chain seq x y z
N ALA A 1 12.55 -1.58 4.50
CA ALA A 1 11.50 -0.70 5.06
C ALA A 1 10.73 -0.02 3.94
N LEU A 2 9.56 0.56 4.28
CA LEU A 2 8.77 1.40 3.40
C LEU A 2 8.81 2.84 3.94
N VAL A 3 9.00 3.83 3.08
CA VAL A 3 8.87 5.25 3.44
C VAL A 3 7.88 5.91 2.50
N VAL A 4 6.88 6.58 3.09
CA VAL A 4 5.82 7.26 2.34
C VAL A 4 5.83 8.73 2.70
N ASN A 5 5.83 9.60 1.69
CA ASN A 5 5.58 11.03 1.89
C ASN A 5 4.29 11.46 1.19
N THR A 6 3.64 12.44 1.78
CA THR A 6 2.45 13.10 1.22
C THR A 6 2.73 14.57 0.92
N GLY A 7 1.95 15.15 0.01
CA GLY A 7 2.07 16.55 -0.42
C GLY A 7 2.80 16.72 -1.75
N ASN A 8 3.84 15.93 -2.04
CA ASN A 8 4.57 15.92 -3.30
C ASN A 8 4.59 14.51 -3.88
N ALA A 9 4.22 14.35 -5.13
CA ALA A 9 4.21 13.06 -5.82
C ALA A 9 5.60 12.63 -6.32
N ASN A 10 6.57 13.54 -6.39
CA ASN A 10 7.87 13.30 -7.02
C ASN A 10 7.76 12.75 -8.45
N ALA A 11 6.75 13.18 -9.16
CA ALA A 11 6.43 12.77 -10.52
C ALA A 11 6.70 13.91 -11.50
N GLY A 12 7.29 13.59 -12.67
CA GLY A 12 7.67 14.58 -13.66
C GLY A 12 8.86 15.45 -13.26
N THR A 13 9.63 15.06 -12.26
CA THR A 13 10.75 15.82 -11.67
C THR A 13 12.13 15.45 -12.21
N GLY A 14 12.18 14.46 -13.13
CA GLY A 14 13.41 14.07 -13.83
C GLY A 14 14.53 13.59 -12.90
N ASP A 15 15.77 13.85 -13.28
CA ASP A 15 16.96 13.41 -12.55
C ASP A 15 17.02 13.97 -11.11
N ALA A 16 16.51 15.18 -10.90
CA ALA A 16 16.42 15.77 -9.58
C ALA A 16 15.49 14.98 -8.66
N GLY A 17 14.36 14.51 -9.19
CA GLY A 17 13.42 13.65 -8.44
C GLY A 17 13.99 12.28 -8.12
N LEU A 18 14.76 11.68 -9.05
CA LEU A 18 15.47 10.43 -8.80
C LEU A 18 16.55 10.61 -7.70
N ALA A 19 17.31 11.69 -7.78
CA ALA A 19 18.29 12.03 -6.74
C ALA A 19 17.63 12.25 -5.36
N ALA A 20 16.47 12.90 -5.33
CA ALA A 20 15.69 13.10 -4.10
C ALA A 20 15.19 11.79 -3.49
N ALA A 21 14.67 10.88 -4.31
CA ALA A 21 14.25 9.54 -3.87
C ALA A 21 15.44 8.75 -3.28
N ASN A 22 16.58 8.74 -3.98
CA ASN A 22 17.79 8.08 -3.48
C ASN A 22 18.30 8.70 -2.17
N ALA A 23 18.29 10.02 -2.05
CA ALA A 23 18.68 10.70 -0.81
C ALA A 23 17.77 10.32 0.37
N THR A 24 16.47 10.21 0.12
CA THR A 24 15.48 9.74 1.11
C THR A 24 15.78 8.31 1.55
N CYS A 25 16.02 7.39 0.59
CA CYS A 25 16.38 6.01 0.90
C CYS A 25 17.69 5.91 1.69
N ASN A 26 18.71 6.62 1.29
CA ASN A 26 20.01 6.64 1.97
C ASN A 26 19.87 7.10 3.43
N ALA A 27 19.18 8.22 3.65
CA ALA A 27 19.00 8.77 4.99
C ALA A 27 18.22 7.80 5.90
N LEU A 28 17.14 7.18 5.40
CA LEU A 28 16.40 6.21 6.20
C LEU A 28 17.22 4.95 6.48
N ALA A 29 18.00 4.48 5.51
CA ALA A 29 18.88 3.32 5.67
C ALA A 29 19.93 3.56 6.78
N GLU A 30 20.50 4.77 6.87
CA GLU A 30 21.43 5.15 7.94
C GLU A 30 20.75 5.07 9.32
N TYR A 31 19.52 5.57 9.47
CA TYR A 31 18.78 5.49 10.73
C TYR A 31 18.43 4.05 11.14
N LEU A 32 18.16 3.18 10.17
CA LEU A 32 17.74 1.79 10.42
C LEU A 32 18.91 0.80 10.45
N GLY A 33 20.12 1.22 10.06
CA GLY A 33 21.28 0.35 9.97
C GLY A 33 21.16 -0.75 8.90
N CYS A 34 20.57 -0.43 7.76
CA CYS A 34 20.36 -1.35 6.65
C CYS A 34 20.89 -0.76 5.32
N GLU A 35 20.84 -1.55 4.24
CA GLU A 35 21.25 -1.06 2.92
C GLU A 35 20.15 -0.20 2.27
N PRO A 36 20.50 0.87 1.54
CA PRO A 36 19.51 1.72 0.82
C PRO A 36 18.59 0.93 -0.12
N SER A 37 19.08 -0.15 -0.72
CA SER A 37 18.31 -1.05 -1.59
C SER A 37 17.20 -1.82 -0.86
N GLN A 38 17.20 -1.81 0.48
CA GLN A 38 16.15 -2.40 1.32
C GLN A 38 15.06 -1.39 1.70
N ILE A 39 15.15 -0.14 1.20
CA ILE A 39 14.14 0.91 1.39
C ILE A 39 13.34 1.09 0.11
N LEU A 40 12.02 1.07 0.23
CA LEU A 40 11.09 1.35 -0.87
C LEU A 40 10.44 2.72 -0.62
N PRO A 41 10.70 3.73 -1.47
CA PRO A 41 10.10 5.05 -1.34
C PRO A 41 8.78 5.12 -2.09
N PHE A 42 7.80 5.78 -1.49
CA PHE A 42 6.50 6.08 -2.08
C PHE A 42 6.19 7.56 -1.88
N SER A 43 5.68 8.21 -2.93
CA SER A 43 5.34 9.63 -2.89
C SER A 43 3.94 9.84 -3.44
N THR A 44 3.18 10.75 -2.86
CA THR A 44 1.85 11.12 -3.34
C THR A 44 1.55 12.59 -3.07
N GLY A 45 0.81 13.24 -3.97
CA GLY A 45 0.43 14.65 -3.88
C GLY A 45 0.64 15.39 -5.19
N VAL A 46 1.16 16.62 -5.14
CA VAL A 46 1.35 17.48 -6.30
C VAL A 46 2.45 16.93 -7.22
N ILE A 47 2.17 16.89 -8.52
CA ILE A 47 3.14 16.52 -9.58
C ILE A 47 3.91 17.76 -10.06
N LEU A 48 5.10 17.55 -10.65
CA LEU A 48 6.01 18.59 -11.18
C LEU A 48 6.66 19.48 -10.11
N GLU A 49 6.44 19.24 -8.82
CA GLU A 49 7.14 19.92 -7.73
C GLU A 49 8.27 19.05 -7.17
N GLN A 50 9.38 19.71 -6.84
CA GLN A 50 10.53 19.02 -6.25
C GLN A 50 10.23 18.53 -4.84
N LEU A 51 10.70 17.33 -4.53
CA LEU A 51 10.53 16.72 -3.20
C LEU A 51 11.34 17.49 -2.16
N PRO A 52 10.73 17.94 -1.04
CA PRO A 52 11.44 18.65 0.03
C PRO A 52 12.22 17.69 0.93
N VAL A 53 13.32 17.13 0.42
CA VAL A 53 14.12 16.06 1.05
C VAL A 53 14.55 16.42 2.47
N ASP A 54 14.98 17.66 2.70
CA ASP A 54 15.42 18.09 4.04
C ASP A 54 14.31 17.98 5.08
N ARG A 55 13.06 18.28 4.70
CA ARG A 55 11.89 18.13 5.58
C ARG A 55 11.56 16.67 5.85
N LEU A 56 11.69 15.82 4.84
CA LEU A 56 11.49 14.37 4.99
C LEU A 56 12.52 13.79 5.96
N ILE A 57 13.80 14.09 5.76
CA ILE A 57 14.88 13.60 6.62
C ILE A 57 14.68 14.10 8.06
N ALA A 58 14.33 15.37 8.24
CA ALA A 58 14.08 15.93 9.58
C ALA A 58 12.92 15.24 10.31
N GLY A 59 11.93 14.71 9.60
CA GLY A 59 10.80 13.98 10.16
C GLY A 59 11.07 12.51 10.52
N MET A 60 12.10 11.88 9.92
CA MET A 60 12.37 10.45 10.07
C MET A 60 12.59 10.00 11.53
N PRO A 61 13.38 10.71 12.37
CA PRO A 61 13.59 10.26 13.75
C PRO A 61 12.28 10.15 14.55
N ALA A 62 11.38 11.11 14.38
CA ALA A 62 10.08 11.08 15.06
C ALA A 62 9.19 9.95 14.54
N ALA A 63 9.17 9.73 13.22
CA ALA A 63 8.42 8.65 12.61
C ALA A 63 8.94 7.28 13.07
N ILE A 64 10.26 7.08 13.13
CA ILE A 64 10.88 5.84 13.62
C ILE A 64 10.53 5.60 15.09
N ALA A 65 10.61 6.64 15.91
CA ALA A 65 10.30 6.56 17.35
C ALA A 65 8.81 6.22 17.60
N SER A 66 7.93 6.48 16.64
CA SER A 66 6.49 6.19 16.73
C SER A 66 6.09 4.83 16.14
N LEU A 67 7.03 4.04 15.62
CA LEU A 67 6.72 2.72 15.07
C LEU A 67 6.13 1.81 16.16
N SER A 68 4.96 1.26 15.88
CA SER A 68 4.25 0.35 16.77
C SER A 68 3.32 -0.54 15.97
N GLU A 69 3.07 -1.76 16.45
CA GLU A 69 2.10 -2.69 15.87
C GLU A 69 0.67 -2.14 15.87
N ASP A 70 0.35 -1.22 16.80
CA ASP A 70 -0.96 -0.63 16.96
C ASP A 70 -1.17 0.67 16.12
N ASN A 71 -0.14 1.18 15.45
CA ASN A 71 -0.18 2.48 14.75
C ASN A 71 -0.64 2.41 13.29
N TRP A 72 -1.29 1.35 12.86
CA TRP A 72 -1.82 1.22 11.50
C TRP A 72 -2.80 2.34 11.13
N PHE A 73 -3.64 2.75 12.08
CA PHE A 73 -4.61 3.81 11.83
C PHE A 73 -3.93 5.17 11.66
N ALA A 74 -2.93 5.50 12.48
CA ALA A 74 -2.13 6.70 12.33
C ALA A 74 -1.36 6.72 10.99
N ALA A 75 -0.86 5.55 10.54
CA ALA A 75 -0.25 5.42 9.22
C ALA A 75 -1.28 5.65 8.09
N ALA A 76 -2.52 5.16 8.25
CA ALA A 76 -3.59 5.41 7.28
C ALA A 76 -3.96 6.90 7.18
N GLU A 77 -3.96 7.62 8.30
CA GLU A 77 -4.15 9.09 8.32
C GLU A 77 -2.97 9.81 7.66
N ALA A 78 -1.75 9.37 7.92
CA ALA A 78 -0.54 10.02 7.42
C ALA A 78 -0.35 9.92 5.90
N ILE A 79 -0.92 8.90 5.25
CA ILE A 79 -0.81 8.73 3.79
C ILE A 79 -1.91 9.44 2.99
N MET A 80 -2.88 10.07 3.64
CA MET A 80 -3.97 10.80 3.01
C MET A 80 -3.46 12.05 2.27
N THR A 81 -4.18 12.40 1.19
CA THR A 81 -4.01 13.69 0.46
C THR A 81 -5.33 14.43 0.40
N THR A 82 -6.17 14.15 -0.59
CA THR A 82 -7.52 14.69 -0.72
C THR A 82 -8.59 13.81 -0.09
N ASP A 83 -8.19 12.68 0.46
CA ASP A 83 -9.04 11.78 1.22
C ASP A 83 -9.76 12.52 2.37
N THR A 84 -11.04 12.22 2.60
CA THR A 84 -11.80 12.81 3.71
C THR A 84 -11.80 11.93 4.96
N GLN A 85 -11.40 10.66 4.82
CA GLN A 85 -11.32 9.71 5.92
C GLN A 85 -10.20 8.68 5.69
N PRO A 86 -9.53 8.24 6.76
CA PRO A 86 -8.51 7.21 6.68
C PRO A 86 -9.13 5.85 6.32
N LYS A 87 -8.40 5.06 5.55
CA LYS A 87 -8.86 3.77 5.07
C LYS A 87 -7.96 2.67 5.62
N ALA A 88 -8.46 1.95 6.60
CA ALA A 88 -7.78 0.85 7.25
C ALA A 88 -8.74 -0.32 7.47
N ALA A 89 -8.26 -1.53 7.33
CA ALA A 89 -9.05 -2.73 7.58
C ALA A 89 -8.15 -3.88 8.05
N SER A 90 -8.69 -4.70 8.94
CA SER A 90 -8.05 -5.93 9.39
C SER A 90 -9.02 -7.10 9.30
N SER A 91 -8.50 -8.29 9.11
CA SER A 91 -9.25 -9.55 9.14
C SER A 91 -8.35 -10.70 9.54
N THR A 92 -8.97 -11.78 10.03
CA THR A 92 -8.29 -13.03 10.35
C THR A 92 -9.00 -14.16 9.62
N VAL A 93 -8.23 -15.03 8.97
CA VAL A 93 -8.71 -16.27 8.37
C VAL A 93 -8.04 -17.46 9.07
N VAL A 94 -8.75 -18.57 9.21
CA VAL A 94 -8.18 -19.81 9.76
C VAL A 94 -7.94 -20.78 8.61
N ILE A 95 -6.68 -21.15 8.39
CA ILE A 95 -6.26 -22.09 7.34
C ILE A 95 -5.59 -23.28 8.02
N ASN A 96 -6.15 -24.47 7.84
CA ASN A 96 -5.68 -25.70 8.49
C ASN A 96 -5.56 -25.59 10.04
N GLY A 97 -6.50 -24.85 10.65
CA GLY A 97 -6.48 -24.61 12.09
C GLY A 97 -5.51 -23.53 12.56
N ILE A 98 -4.75 -22.91 11.64
CA ILE A 98 -3.78 -21.85 11.94
C ILE A 98 -4.45 -20.50 11.61
N PRO A 99 -4.57 -19.58 12.58
CA PRO A 99 -5.04 -18.23 12.31
C PRO A 99 -3.98 -17.44 11.54
N VAL A 100 -4.42 -16.71 10.52
CA VAL A 100 -3.61 -15.74 9.77
C VAL A 100 -4.28 -14.39 9.85
N THR A 101 -3.57 -13.44 10.41
CA THR A 101 -4.04 -12.06 10.55
C THR A 101 -3.50 -11.20 9.41
N MET A 102 -4.37 -10.40 8.85
CA MET A 102 -4.05 -9.47 7.77
C MET A 102 -4.54 -8.09 8.15
N THR A 103 -3.69 -7.08 7.95
CA THR A 103 -4.04 -5.67 8.15
C THR A 103 -3.57 -4.86 6.95
N GLY A 104 -4.43 -3.98 6.47
CA GLY A 104 -4.11 -3.12 5.33
C GLY A 104 -4.60 -1.70 5.53
N ILE A 105 -3.89 -0.79 4.86
CA ILE A 105 -4.25 0.62 4.71
C ILE A 105 -4.21 1.01 3.25
N SER A 106 -5.04 1.96 2.86
CA SER A 106 -5.03 2.52 1.51
C SER A 106 -5.38 4.00 1.52
N LYS A 107 -5.04 4.69 0.45
CA LYS A 107 -5.43 6.08 0.22
C LYS A 107 -5.84 6.28 -1.23
N GLY A 108 -6.67 7.28 -1.45
CA GLY A 108 -7.14 7.74 -2.75
C GLY A 108 -8.56 8.24 -2.67
N ALA A 109 -8.85 9.33 -3.39
CA ALA A 109 -10.17 9.94 -3.48
C ALA A 109 -10.41 10.58 -4.85
N GLY A 110 -9.36 10.85 -5.62
CA GLY A 110 -9.38 11.38 -6.98
C GLY A 110 -8.21 10.86 -7.80
N MET A 111 -8.26 11.03 -9.13
CA MET A 111 -7.35 10.46 -10.10
C MET A 111 -7.32 8.93 -9.97
N ILE A 112 -8.50 8.27 -9.92
CA ILE A 112 -8.65 6.84 -9.70
C ILE A 112 -9.21 6.15 -10.96
N LYS A 113 -8.34 5.52 -11.68
CA LYS A 113 -8.61 4.47 -12.65
C LYS A 113 -7.42 3.52 -12.63
N PRO A 114 -7.31 2.66 -11.64
CA PRO A 114 -6.17 1.77 -11.55
C PRO A 114 -6.14 0.83 -12.77
N ASN A 115 -5.06 0.73 -13.37
CA ASN A 115 -4.48 -0.43 -14.03
C ASN A 115 -3.10 -0.52 -13.40
N MET A 116 -3.10 -0.58 -12.07
CA MET A 116 -2.03 -0.25 -11.14
C MET A 116 -1.64 1.25 -11.21
N ALA A 117 -2.65 2.17 -11.22
CA ALA A 117 -2.40 3.63 -11.21
C ALA A 117 -3.46 4.44 -10.42
N THR A 118 -3.10 5.13 -9.37
CA THR A 118 -3.59 6.22 -8.49
C THR A 118 -4.08 5.83 -7.10
N MET A 119 -3.48 4.88 -6.50
CA MET A 119 -3.72 4.63 -5.08
C MET A 119 -2.43 4.16 -4.42
N LEU A 120 -2.30 4.38 -3.16
CA LEU A 120 -1.33 3.66 -2.35
C LEU A 120 -2.10 2.65 -1.50
N GLY A 121 -1.71 1.39 -1.59
CA GLY A 121 -2.25 0.30 -0.79
C GLY A 121 -1.15 -0.55 -0.20
N TYR A 122 -1.26 -0.82 1.08
CA TYR A 122 -0.32 -1.66 1.81
C TYR A 122 -1.13 -2.69 2.58
N LEU A 123 -0.85 -3.97 2.36
CA LEU A 123 -1.46 -5.08 3.08
C LEU A 123 -0.36 -5.98 3.63
N ALA A 124 -0.32 -6.13 4.93
CA ALA A 124 0.57 -7.06 5.60
C ALA A 124 -0.20 -8.27 6.12
N LEU A 125 0.41 -9.43 6.04
CA LEU A 125 -0.09 -10.68 6.61
C LEU A 125 1.03 -11.40 7.37
N ASP A 126 0.66 -12.19 8.37
CA ASP A 126 1.61 -12.86 9.25
C ASP A 126 2.05 -14.25 8.76
N ALA A 127 1.43 -14.83 7.73
CA ALA A 127 1.87 -16.08 7.15
C ALA A 127 3.25 -15.95 6.48
N LYS A 128 3.99 -17.03 6.44
CA LYS A 128 5.22 -17.17 5.68
C LYS A 128 4.86 -17.58 4.25
N VAL A 129 5.17 -16.72 3.29
CA VAL A 129 4.84 -16.95 1.87
C VAL A 129 6.12 -16.80 1.05
N SER A 130 6.39 -17.76 0.16
CA SER A 130 7.56 -17.67 -0.75
C SER A 130 7.38 -16.48 -1.71
N GLN A 131 8.49 -15.87 -2.15
CA GLN A 131 8.46 -14.70 -3.02
C GLN A 131 7.66 -14.96 -4.31
N ALA A 132 7.88 -16.11 -4.95
CA ALA A 132 7.16 -16.45 -6.18
C ALA A 132 5.63 -16.54 -5.99
N VAL A 133 5.19 -17.07 -4.85
CA VAL A 133 3.76 -17.11 -4.48
C VAL A 133 3.24 -15.72 -4.16
N LEU A 134 4.03 -14.91 -3.45
CA LEU A 134 3.67 -13.55 -3.08
C LEU A 134 3.51 -12.65 -4.32
N ASP A 135 4.41 -12.76 -5.30
CA ASP A 135 4.35 -12.03 -6.57
C ASP A 135 3.10 -12.39 -7.38
N HIS A 136 2.70 -13.66 -7.37
CA HIS A 136 1.46 -14.09 -8.01
C HIS A 136 0.23 -13.58 -7.24
N LEU A 137 0.26 -13.68 -5.91
CA LEU A 137 -0.85 -13.31 -5.04
C LEU A 137 -1.16 -11.80 -5.09
N VAL A 138 -0.12 -10.93 -5.06
CA VAL A 138 -0.32 -9.48 -5.12
C VAL A 138 -0.97 -9.05 -6.44
N LYS A 139 -0.55 -9.65 -7.57
CA LYS A 139 -1.15 -9.39 -8.87
C LYS A 139 -2.61 -9.84 -8.92
N ARG A 140 -2.88 -11.08 -8.50
CA ARG A 140 -4.23 -11.62 -8.43
C ARG A 140 -5.14 -10.76 -7.54
N ALA A 141 -4.64 -10.31 -6.40
CA ALA A 141 -5.40 -9.45 -5.50
C ALA A 141 -5.69 -8.08 -6.12
N ALA A 142 -4.71 -7.45 -6.77
CA ALA A 142 -4.89 -6.19 -7.48
C ALA A 142 -5.95 -6.29 -8.58
N ASP A 143 -5.86 -7.34 -9.41
CA ASP A 143 -6.76 -7.56 -10.55
C ASP A 143 -8.23 -7.81 -10.13
N HIS A 144 -8.44 -8.36 -8.92
CA HIS A 144 -9.78 -8.63 -8.38
C HIS A 144 -10.27 -7.58 -7.38
N SER A 145 -9.55 -6.47 -7.20
CA SER A 145 -9.90 -5.41 -6.24
C SER A 145 -9.64 -4.02 -6.81
N PHE A 146 -8.45 -3.48 -6.60
CA PHE A 146 -8.11 -2.12 -6.97
C PHE A 146 -8.20 -1.86 -8.49
N ASN A 147 -7.85 -2.82 -9.33
CA ASN A 147 -7.98 -2.70 -10.78
C ASN A 147 -9.45 -2.73 -11.27
N CYS A 148 -10.40 -2.99 -10.38
CA CYS A 148 -11.85 -3.01 -10.69
C CYS A 148 -12.56 -1.69 -10.36
N ILE A 149 -11.87 -0.68 -9.84
CA ILE A 149 -12.51 0.57 -9.42
C ILE A 149 -12.13 1.75 -10.32
N THR A 150 -13.00 2.76 -10.38
CA THR A 150 -12.69 4.07 -10.98
C THR A 150 -13.52 5.16 -10.33
N ILE A 151 -12.99 6.38 -10.22
CA ILE A 151 -13.70 7.58 -9.75
C ILE A 151 -13.92 8.55 -10.92
N ASP A 152 -12.87 8.95 -11.59
CA ASP A 152 -12.87 10.01 -12.61
C ASP A 152 -12.33 9.56 -13.98
N GLY A 153 -11.87 8.31 -14.08
CA GLY A 153 -11.30 7.77 -15.31
C GLY A 153 -9.85 8.14 -15.57
N ASP A 154 -9.21 8.87 -14.65
CA ASP A 154 -7.83 9.32 -14.79
C ASP A 154 -6.85 8.34 -14.13
N THR A 155 -5.77 8.01 -14.85
CA THR A 155 -4.68 7.17 -14.34
C THR A 155 -3.58 8.05 -13.76
N SER A 156 -3.04 7.69 -12.60
CA SER A 156 -1.96 8.44 -11.93
C SER A 156 -0.56 8.00 -12.36
N THR A 157 0.41 8.74 -11.84
CA THR A 157 1.83 8.49 -12.01
C THR A 157 2.47 7.69 -10.88
N ASN A 158 1.76 7.47 -9.75
CA ASN A 158 2.38 7.07 -8.48
C ASN A 158 1.70 5.90 -7.75
N ASP A 159 0.93 5.09 -8.44
CA ASP A 159 0.24 3.99 -7.78
C ASP A 159 1.15 2.87 -7.32
N SER A 160 0.79 2.31 -6.17
CA SER A 160 1.45 1.13 -5.67
C SER A 160 0.53 0.31 -4.78
N PHE A 161 0.51 -0.99 -5.00
CA PHE A 161 -0.06 -1.96 -4.08
C PHE A 161 1.03 -2.92 -3.60
N MET A 162 1.28 -2.90 -2.30
CA MET A 162 2.31 -3.73 -1.65
C MET A 162 1.65 -4.81 -0.80
N LEU A 163 2.04 -6.06 -1.05
CA LEU A 163 1.69 -7.19 -0.21
C LEU A 163 2.92 -7.66 0.56
N ILE A 164 2.81 -7.70 1.90
CA ILE A 164 3.91 -7.96 2.82
C ILE A 164 3.61 -9.23 3.60
N ALA A 165 4.47 -10.24 3.52
CA ALA A 165 4.40 -11.44 4.34
C ALA A 165 5.50 -11.39 5.42
N THR A 166 5.11 -11.34 6.71
CA THR A 166 6.07 -11.20 7.81
C THR A 166 6.64 -12.54 8.27
N GLY A 167 5.92 -13.63 8.01
CA GLY A 167 6.34 -14.97 8.38
C GLY A 167 6.32 -15.25 9.89
N THR A 168 5.53 -14.51 10.65
CA THR A 168 5.41 -14.66 12.12
C THR A 168 4.37 -15.70 12.53
N SER A 169 3.43 -16.05 11.65
CA SER A 169 2.49 -17.16 11.83
C SER A 169 3.16 -18.51 11.52
N ALA A 170 2.58 -19.58 12.03
CA ALA A 170 3.00 -20.95 11.73
C ALA A 170 2.61 -21.44 10.32
N LEU A 171 1.76 -20.72 9.60
CA LEU A 171 1.35 -21.07 8.24
C LEU A 171 2.47 -20.75 7.24
N GLU A 172 2.86 -21.74 6.45
CA GLU A 172 3.81 -21.57 5.35
C GLU A 172 3.17 -21.98 4.02
N ILE A 173 3.28 -21.12 3.00
CA ILE A 173 2.75 -21.36 1.63
C ILE A 173 3.86 -21.12 0.61
N ASN A 174 4.27 -22.19 -0.06
CA ASN A 174 5.37 -22.19 -1.04
C ASN A 174 4.93 -22.55 -2.46
N GLU A 175 3.70 -23.03 -2.64
CA GLU A 175 3.17 -23.52 -3.91
C GLU A 175 1.83 -22.84 -4.24
N LEU A 176 1.62 -22.62 -5.53
CA LEU A 176 0.34 -22.14 -6.07
C LEU A 176 -0.68 -23.29 -6.15
N ASP A 177 -1.96 -22.94 -6.30
CA ASP A 177 -3.07 -23.85 -6.57
C ASP A 177 -3.33 -24.91 -5.48
N THR A 178 -2.72 -24.77 -4.31
CA THR A 178 -3.04 -25.58 -3.13
C THR A 178 -4.31 -25.06 -2.44
N PRO A 179 -5.03 -25.89 -1.67
CA PRO A 179 -6.17 -25.42 -0.88
C PRO A 179 -5.81 -24.27 0.06
N GLU A 180 -4.62 -24.30 0.68
CA GLU A 180 -4.10 -23.28 1.57
C GLU A 180 -3.85 -21.96 0.84
N TYR A 181 -3.18 -22.02 -0.33
CA TYR A 181 -2.99 -20.87 -1.20
C TYR A 181 -4.34 -20.25 -1.61
N ASN A 182 -5.29 -21.05 -2.04
CA ASN A 182 -6.60 -20.55 -2.47
C ASN A 182 -7.36 -19.90 -1.32
N ALA A 183 -7.35 -20.49 -0.13
CA ALA A 183 -7.97 -19.90 1.06
C ALA A 183 -7.31 -18.56 1.46
N LEU A 184 -5.97 -18.48 1.40
CA LEU A 184 -5.25 -17.22 1.64
C LEU A 184 -5.57 -16.20 0.56
N ALA A 185 -5.58 -16.60 -0.72
CA ALA A 185 -5.85 -15.71 -1.84
C ALA A 185 -7.26 -15.10 -1.75
N ASP A 186 -8.26 -15.90 -1.44
CA ASP A 186 -9.63 -15.42 -1.28
C ASP A 186 -9.74 -14.41 -0.12
N ALA A 187 -9.05 -14.65 0.99
CA ALA A 187 -9.02 -13.74 2.13
C ALA A 187 -8.30 -12.41 1.80
N VAL A 188 -7.15 -12.47 1.12
CA VAL A 188 -6.41 -11.28 0.67
C VAL A 188 -7.23 -10.48 -0.33
N ILE A 189 -7.88 -11.13 -1.31
CA ILE A 189 -8.76 -10.47 -2.27
C ILE A 189 -9.93 -9.79 -1.55
N ALA A 190 -10.59 -10.47 -0.63
CA ALA A 190 -11.73 -9.91 0.11
C ALA A 190 -11.34 -8.65 0.91
N LEU A 191 -10.17 -8.66 1.58
CA LEU A 191 -9.67 -7.50 2.30
C LEU A 191 -9.28 -6.36 1.35
N SER A 192 -8.64 -6.69 0.21
CA SER A 192 -8.29 -5.72 -0.83
C SER A 192 -9.53 -5.07 -1.45
N GLN A 193 -10.58 -5.85 -1.72
CA GLN A 193 -11.89 -5.34 -2.19
C GLN A 193 -12.52 -4.38 -1.16
N LYS A 194 -12.46 -4.73 0.11
CA LYS A 194 -12.96 -3.84 1.18
C LYS A 194 -12.23 -2.50 1.16
N MET A 195 -10.91 -2.49 1.02
CA MET A 195 -10.12 -1.25 0.92
C MET A 195 -10.42 -0.48 -0.37
N ALA A 196 -10.53 -1.16 -1.51
CA ALA A 196 -10.92 -0.55 -2.79
C ALA A 196 -12.30 0.13 -2.71
N HIS A 197 -13.27 -0.52 -2.06
CA HIS A 197 -14.60 0.07 -1.81
C HIS A 197 -14.55 1.30 -0.89
N MET A 198 -13.64 1.34 0.09
CA MET A 198 -13.44 2.54 0.92
C MET A 198 -12.95 3.72 0.08
N ILE A 199 -12.07 3.49 -0.90
CA ILE A 199 -11.61 4.52 -1.85
C ILE A 199 -12.79 5.08 -2.64
N ILE A 200 -13.61 4.22 -3.27
CA ILE A 200 -14.77 4.65 -4.07
C ILE A 200 -15.79 5.41 -3.24
N ARG A 201 -16.03 5.00 -1.99
CA ARG A 201 -16.99 5.68 -1.10
C ARG A 201 -16.53 7.06 -0.66
N ASP A 202 -15.24 7.33 -0.72
CA ASP A 202 -14.59 8.60 -0.40
C ASP A 202 -14.22 9.41 -1.66
N GLY A 203 -14.75 9.01 -2.83
CA GLY A 203 -14.43 9.66 -4.10
C GLY A 203 -14.81 11.14 -4.13
N GLU A 204 -13.90 11.98 -4.63
CA GLU A 204 -14.09 13.42 -4.76
C GLU A 204 -15.38 13.76 -5.53
N GLY A 205 -16.29 14.53 -4.91
CA GLY A 205 -17.55 14.94 -5.50
C GLY A 205 -18.56 13.81 -5.72
N ALA A 206 -18.25 12.57 -5.30
CA ALA A 206 -19.15 11.43 -5.49
C ALA A 206 -20.35 11.51 -4.53
N THR A 207 -21.53 11.36 -5.09
CA THR A 207 -22.80 11.29 -4.32
C THR A 207 -23.42 9.90 -4.33
N LYS A 208 -22.86 8.98 -5.11
CA LYS A 208 -23.38 7.61 -5.29
C LYS A 208 -22.24 6.62 -5.43
N PHE A 209 -22.46 5.43 -4.89
CA PHE A 209 -21.64 4.25 -5.12
C PHE A 209 -22.38 3.35 -6.11
N ILE A 210 -21.76 3.01 -7.23
CA ILE A 210 -22.33 2.19 -8.30
C ILE A 210 -21.54 0.89 -8.41
N SER A 211 -22.24 -0.24 -8.37
CA SER A 211 -21.66 -1.56 -8.67
C SER A 211 -22.15 -2.03 -10.04
N ILE A 212 -21.22 -2.46 -10.88
CA ILE A 212 -21.48 -3.07 -12.17
C ILE A 212 -21.01 -4.52 -12.08
N VAL A 213 -21.90 -5.46 -12.35
CA VAL A 213 -21.59 -6.90 -12.41
C VAL A 213 -21.72 -7.34 -13.85
N VAL A 214 -20.65 -7.94 -14.38
CA VAL A 214 -20.58 -8.44 -15.77
C VAL A 214 -20.41 -9.94 -15.77
#